data_43b2621e38bdf01123db176b46409480
#
_entry.id   43b2621e38bdf01123db176b46409480
#
_cell.length_a   1.000
_cell.length_b   1.000
_cell.length_c   1.000
_cell.angle_alpha   90.00
_cell.angle_beta   90.00
_cell.angle_gamma   90.00
#
_symmetry.space_group_name_H-M   'P 1'
#
loop_
_entity.id
_entity.type
_entity.pdbx_description
1 polymer ?
#
loop_
_entity_poly.entity_id
_entity_poly.type
_entity_poly.pdbx_seq_one_letter_code
_entity_poly.pdbx_strand_id
1 'polypeptide(L)' 'MRLKNLIITTTAIMLLGAGDPNAGKDKVAVCAGCHGLDGNSLVGIWPSLAGQNQNYLLKQLRLVKTGERENASMIGL' A
#
# COMPACT_ATOMS: atom_id res chain seq x y z
N MET A 1 -11.99 23.80 27.41
CA MET A 1 -11.08 22.79 27.97
C MET A 1 -11.30 21.40 27.35
N ARG A 2 -12.48 20.86 27.49
CA ARG A 2 -12.80 19.55 26.90
C ARG A 2 -12.77 19.55 25.38
N LEU A 3 -13.14 20.68 24.76
CA LEU A 3 -13.09 20.83 23.31
C LEU A 3 -11.67 20.74 22.76
N LYS A 4 -10.67 21.24 23.48
CA LYS A 4 -9.28 21.08 23.08
C LYS A 4 -8.87 19.63 22.99
N ASN A 5 -9.25 18.83 23.96
CA ASN A 5 -8.92 17.41 23.98
C ASN A 5 -9.58 16.66 22.83
N LEU A 6 -10.83 17.00 22.50
CA LEU A 6 -11.54 16.39 21.38
C LEU A 6 -10.88 16.72 20.04
N ILE A 7 -10.47 17.99 19.86
CA ILE A 7 -9.80 18.42 18.62
C ILE A 7 -8.46 17.70 18.45
N ILE A 8 -7.67 17.60 19.51
CA ILE A 8 -6.38 16.92 19.49
C ILE A 8 -6.56 15.44 19.12
N THR A 9 -7.56 14.78 19.71
CA THR A 9 -7.85 13.37 19.43
C THR A 9 -8.23 13.17 17.96
N THR A 10 -9.09 14.01 17.42
CA THR A 10 -9.49 13.93 16.00
C THR A 10 -8.30 14.11 15.07
N THR A 11 -7.45 15.10 15.35
CA THR A 11 -6.24 15.35 14.55
C THR A 11 -5.29 14.17 14.59
N ALA A 12 -5.08 13.57 15.76
CA ALA A 12 -4.23 12.39 15.90
C ALA A 12 -4.75 11.20 15.08
N ILE A 13 -6.06 10.96 15.07
CA ILE A 13 -6.67 9.89 14.28
C ILE A 13 -6.45 10.13 12.79
N MET A 14 -6.62 11.35 12.30
CA MET A 14 -6.38 11.69 10.90
C MET A 14 -4.92 11.48 10.50
N LEU A 15 -3.98 11.86 11.36
CA LEU A 15 -2.54 11.68 11.10
C LEU A 15 -2.16 10.21 11.06
N LEU A 16 -2.75 9.38 11.93
CA LEU A 16 -2.49 7.93 11.94
C LEU A 16 -3.03 7.23 10.71
N GLY A 17 -4.09 7.76 10.09
CA GLY A 17 -4.68 7.18 8.89
C GLY A 17 -4.00 7.62 7.59
N ALA A 18 -3.09 8.59 7.65
CA ALA A 18 -2.47 9.18 6.46
C ALA A 18 -1.03 8.71 6.30
N GLY A 19 -0.74 7.92 5.28
CA GLY A 19 0.62 7.65 4.84
C GLY A 19 1.22 8.86 4.12
N ASP A 20 2.52 8.79 3.80
CA ASP A 20 3.19 9.79 2.98
C ASP A 20 3.24 9.31 1.52
N PRO A 21 2.43 9.87 0.62
CA PRO A 21 2.41 9.43 -0.76
C PRO A 21 3.72 9.71 -1.51
N ASN A 22 4.48 10.72 -1.13
CA ASN A 22 5.77 11.00 -1.75
C ASN A 22 6.83 9.95 -1.39
N ALA A 23 6.88 9.55 -0.13
CA ALA A 23 7.76 8.47 0.31
C ALA A 23 7.36 7.12 -0.32
N GLY A 24 6.07 6.86 -0.42
CA GLY A 24 5.54 5.66 -1.06
C GLY A 24 5.85 5.60 -2.55
N LYS A 25 5.76 6.72 -3.24
CA LYS A 25 6.03 6.82 -4.67
C LYS A 25 7.42 6.31 -5.03
N ASP A 26 8.42 6.65 -4.24
CA ASP A 26 9.79 6.18 -4.48
C ASP A 26 9.91 4.67 -4.25
N LYS A 27 9.19 4.14 -3.28
CA LYS A 27 9.22 2.71 -2.95
C LYS A 27 8.53 1.84 -3.98
N VAL A 28 7.48 2.33 -4.63
CA VAL A 28 6.73 1.53 -5.61
C VAL A 28 7.41 1.42 -6.97
N ALA A 29 8.52 2.12 -7.19
CA ALA A 29 9.26 2.03 -8.44
C ALA A 29 9.68 0.59 -8.76
N VAL A 30 10.04 -0.20 -7.75
CA VAL A 30 10.40 -1.61 -7.93
C VAL A 30 9.20 -2.46 -8.36
N CYS A 31 7.99 -2.07 -7.99
CA CYS A 31 6.76 -2.78 -8.35
C CYS A 31 6.34 -2.48 -9.80
N ALA A 32 6.69 -1.32 -10.31
CA ALA A 32 6.29 -0.86 -11.63
C ALA A 32 6.81 -1.73 -12.76
N GLY A 33 7.93 -2.41 -12.55
CA GLY A 33 8.51 -3.32 -13.54
C GLY A 33 7.57 -4.45 -13.96
N CYS A 34 6.74 -4.92 -13.03
CA CYS A 34 5.77 -5.99 -13.27
C CYS A 34 4.35 -5.46 -13.33
N HIS A 35 3.99 -4.52 -12.47
CA HIS A 35 2.61 -4.04 -12.31
C HIS A 35 2.30 -2.77 -13.09
N GLY A 36 3.26 -2.19 -13.78
CA GLY A 36 3.09 -0.96 -14.55
C GLY A 36 3.29 0.31 -13.72
N LEU A 37 3.70 1.39 -14.40
CA LEU A 37 3.94 2.68 -13.75
C LEU A 37 2.68 3.30 -13.15
N ASP A 38 1.53 3.00 -13.74
CA ASP A 38 0.21 3.46 -13.32
C ASP A 38 -0.59 2.37 -12.59
N GLY A 39 0.03 1.22 -12.30
CA GLY A 39 -0.64 0.08 -11.69
C GLY A 39 -1.38 -0.80 -12.66
N ASN A 40 -1.32 -0.53 -13.95
CA ASN A 40 -1.89 -1.38 -15.00
C ASN A 40 -0.79 -2.20 -15.65
N SER A 41 -0.84 -3.51 -15.44
CA SER A 41 0.14 -4.45 -16.00
C SER A 41 -0.02 -4.58 -17.51
N LEU A 42 1.10 -4.66 -18.21
CA LEU A 42 1.13 -4.96 -19.65
C LEU A 42 1.25 -6.45 -19.94
N VAL A 43 1.48 -7.27 -18.92
CA VAL A 43 1.70 -8.70 -19.05
C VAL A 43 0.68 -9.46 -18.21
N GLY A 44 -0.04 -10.39 -18.85
CA GLY A 44 -1.17 -11.08 -18.22
C GLY A 44 -0.83 -11.95 -17.00
N ILE A 45 0.42 -12.39 -16.85
CA ILE A 45 0.85 -13.18 -15.70
C ILE A 45 1.03 -12.36 -14.42
N TRP A 46 1.13 -11.04 -14.54
CA TRP A 46 1.21 -10.13 -13.40
C TRP A 46 -0.05 -9.29 -13.32
N PRO A 47 -0.74 -9.26 -12.18
CA PRO A 47 -2.02 -8.58 -12.09
C PRO A 47 -1.89 -7.05 -12.12
N SER A 48 -2.90 -6.41 -12.66
CA SER A 48 -3.08 -4.96 -12.51
C SER A 48 -3.54 -4.64 -11.09
N LEU A 49 -2.98 -3.59 -10.51
CA LEU A 49 -3.28 -3.17 -9.14
C LEU A 49 -4.10 -1.87 -9.09
N ALA A 50 -4.17 -1.13 -10.21
CA ALA A 50 -4.91 0.11 -10.28
C ALA A 50 -6.39 -0.10 -9.94
N GLY A 51 -6.95 0.80 -9.12
CA GLY A 51 -8.34 0.71 -8.70
C GLY A 51 -8.62 -0.28 -7.57
N GLN A 52 -7.61 -1.00 -7.10
CA GLN A 52 -7.78 -1.96 -6.00
C GLN A 52 -7.88 -1.24 -4.65
N ASN A 53 -8.61 -1.84 -3.71
CA ASN A 53 -8.77 -1.31 -2.37
C ASN A 53 -7.44 -1.25 -1.63
N GLN A 54 -7.14 -0.11 -1.02
CA GLN A 54 -5.88 0.14 -0.32
C GLN A 54 -5.65 -0.85 0.83
N ASN A 55 -6.65 -1.11 1.65
CA ASN A 55 -6.52 -2.03 2.79
C ASN A 55 -6.30 -3.47 2.32
N TYR A 56 -6.92 -3.84 1.23
CA TYR A 56 -6.73 -5.16 0.62
C TYR A 56 -5.30 -5.32 0.11
N LEU A 57 -4.77 -4.34 -0.60
CA LEU A 57 -3.39 -4.36 -1.10
C LEU A 57 -2.39 -4.47 0.05
N LEU A 58 -2.58 -3.68 1.10
CA LEU A 58 -1.70 -3.70 2.27
C LEU A 58 -1.72 -5.07 2.95
N LYS A 59 -2.90 -5.66 3.12
CA LYS A 59 -3.04 -7.00 3.69
C LYS A 59 -2.29 -8.04 2.85
N GLN A 60 -2.47 -8.02 1.54
CA GLN A 60 -1.83 -8.99 0.66
C GLN A 60 -0.31 -8.84 0.65
N LEU A 61 0.21 -7.61 0.64
CA LEU A 61 1.65 -7.37 0.73
C LEU A 61 2.24 -7.91 2.03
N ARG A 62 1.54 -7.75 3.15
CA ARG A 62 1.97 -8.30 4.45
C ARG A 62 2.00 -9.81 4.43
N LEU A 63 0.99 -10.45 3.85
CA LEU A 63 0.91 -11.90 3.75
C LEU A 63 2.04 -12.48 2.90
N VAL A 64 2.38 -11.82 1.80
CA VAL A 64 3.52 -12.23 0.96
C VAL A 64 4.83 -12.04 1.73
N LYS A 65 5.00 -10.94 2.44
CA LYS A 65 6.20 -10.65 3.20
C LYS A 65 6.45 -11.66 4.31
N THR A 66 5.40 -12.11 4.99
CA THR A 66 5.51 -13.11 6.07
C THR A 66 5.59 -14.54 5.56
N GLY A 67 5.34 -14.77 4.28
CA GLY A 67 5.28 -16.11 3.70
C GLY A 67 3.94 -16.84 3.89
N GLU A 68 2.96 -16.21 4.54
CA GLU A 68 1.62 -16.81 4.70
C GLU A 68 0.90 -16.94 3.37
N ARG A 69 1.20 -16.06 2.42
CA ARG A 69 0.78 -16.18 1.03
C ARG A 69 2.01 -16.44 0.18
N GLU A 70 2.06 -17.63 -0.42
CA GLU A 70 3.15 -17.98 -1.31
C GLU A 70 3.01 -17.27 -2.66
N ASN A 71 4.09 -16.64 -3.09
CA ASN A 71 4.17 -16.03 -4.41
C ASN A 71 5.65 -15.89 -4.79
N ALA A 72 6.12 -16.79 -5.64
CA ALA A 72 7.53 -16.84 -6.03
C ALA A 72 8.01 -15.56 -6.71
N SER A 73 7.15 -14.87 -7.46
CA SER A 73 7.50 -13.64 -8.17
C SER A 73 7.62 -12.44 -7.24
N MET A 74 6.92 -12.46 -6.11
CA MET A 74 6.88 -11.34 -5.15
C MET A 74 7.79 -11.54 -3.95
N ILE A 75 8.30 -12.75 -3.75
CA ILE A 75 9.13 -13.04 -2.58
C ILE A 75 10.41 -12.20 -2.60
N GLY A 76 10.75 -11.60 -1.47
CA GLY A 76 11.93 -10.76 -1.33
C GLY A 76 11.73 -9.29 -1.71
N LEU A 77 10.53 -8.89 -2.09
CA LEU A 77 10.22 -7.49 -2.43
C LEU A 77 9.71 -6.65 -1.28
#